data_5a1932c48b560bbf8f1712d7312b2793
#
_entry.id   5a1932c48b560bbf8f1712d7312b2793
#
_cell.length_a   1.000
_cell.length_b   1.000
_cell.length_c   1.000
_cell.angle_alpha   90.00
_cell.angle_beta   90.00
_cell.angle_gamma   90.00
#
_symmetry.space_group_name_H-M   'P 1'
#
loop_
_entity.id
_entity.type
_entity.pdbx_description
1 polymer ?
#
loop_
_entity_poly.entity_id
_entity_poly.type
_entity_poly.pdbx_seq_one_letter_code
_entity_poly.pdbx_strand_id
1 'polypeptide(L)'
;EVPTSLEGIDAIADDLVNKGGAGEALSMGIYGWFFEQFICKQGLAYANNDNGRSAAATAVDFDGNGAALSIVSAWKDLYDKGYAPNVGVGGDAGLTDFSAGKAAITLGSTASLKQILNDVNGSFEVGTAYFPGIKDTDQGGVSIGGASLWAIQNQDDVKAQATWKFVEYLVSAESQAYWATQTGYF
;
A
#
# COMPACT_ATOMS: atom_id res chain seq x y z
N GLU A 1 11.04 -7.02 -15.59
CA GLU A 1 11.27 -6.13 -14.43
C GLU A 1 9.93 -5.54 -14.01
N VAL A 2 9.68 -5.45 -12.71
CA VAL A 2 8.42 -4.89 -12.19
C VAL A 2 8.45 -3.36 -12.35
N PRO A 3 7.40 -2.73 -12.92
CA PRO A 3 7.32 -1.27 -13.02
C PRO A 3 7.35 -0.59 -11.65
N THR A 4 7.96 0.58 -11.60
CA THR A 4 8.11 1.37 -10.36
C THR A 4 7.13 2.53 -10.26
N SER A 5 6.26 2.70 -11.27
CA SER A 5 5.28 3.79 -11.34
C SER A 5 4.02 3.36 -12.10
N LEU A 6 2.94 4.15 -11.95
CA LEU A 6 1.74 3.97 -12.79
C LEU A 6 2.04 4.26 -14.27
N GLU A 7 2.94 5.22 -14.55
CA GLU A 7 3.43 5.48 -15.91
C GLU A 7 4.14 4.25 -16.48
N GLY A 8 4.97 3.58 -15.69
CA GLY A 8 5.64 2.34 -16.08
C GLY A 8 4.66 1.15 -16.25
N ILE A 9 3.63 1.07 -15.42
CA ILE A 9 2.55 0.07 -15.59
C ILE A 9 1.79 0.34 -16.90
N ASP A 10 1.43 1.59 -17.18
CA ASP A 10 0.75 1.98 -18.41
C ASP A 10 1.57 1.60 -19.66
N ALA A 11 2.88 1.82 -19.61
CA ALA A 11 3.78 1.52 -20.71
C ALA A 11 3.83 0.03 -21.12
N ILE A 12 3.56 -0.88 -20.17
CA ILE A 12 3.55 -2.34 -20.43
C ILE A 12 2.15 -2.97 -20.35
N ALA A 13 1.11 -2.18 -20.10
CA ALA A 13 -0.24 -2.67 -19.84
C ALA A 13 -0.79 -3.50 -21.02
N ASP A 14 -0.57 -3.06 -22.24
CA ASP A 14 -0.97 -3.80 -23.44
C ASP A 14 -0.30 -5.18 -23.53
N ASP A 15 0.96 -5.27 -23.19
CA ASP A 15 1.69 -6.53 -23.16
C ASP A 15 1.19 -7.47 -22.05
N LEU A 16 0.87 -6.95 -20.88
CA LEU A 16 0.30 -7.72 -19.77
C LEU A 16 -1.06 -8.33 -20.14
N VAL A 17 -1.91 -7.55 -20.80
CA VAL A 17 -3.25 -7.97 -21.18
C VAL A 17 -3.21 -8.90 -22.41
N ASN A 18 -2.55 -8.49 -23.49
CA ASN A 18 -2.63 -9.20 -24.78
C ASN A 18 -1.64 -10.34 -24.94
N LYS A 19 -0.47 -10.29 -24.25
CA LYS A 19 0.55 -11.34 -24.30
C LYS A 19 0.64 -12.14 -23.00
N GLY A 20 0.40 -11.47 -21.85
CA GLY A 20 0.44 -12.10 -20.53
C GLY A 20 -0.82 -12.89 -20.18
N GLY A 21 -1.91 -12.67 -20.92
CA GLY A 21 -3.17 -13.38 -20.72
C GLY A 21 -3.98 -12.90 -19.51
N ALA A 22 -3.57 -11.81 -18.84
CA ALA A 22 -4.38 -11.16 -17.84
C ALA A 22 -5.53 -10.36 -18.52
N GLY A 23 -6.69 -10.31 -17.92
CA GLY A 23 -7.79 -9.47 -18.41
C GLY A 23 -7.58 -7.98 -18.12
N GLU A 24 -6.75 -7.69 -17.12
CA GLU A 24 -6.47 -6.35 -16.58
C GLU A 24 -4.99 -6.22 -16.27
N ALA A 25 -4.41 -5.05 -16.50
CA ALA A 25 -3.02 -4.80 -16.12
C ALA A 25 -2.89 -4.53 -14.62
N LEU A 26 -3.81 -3.75 -14.05
CA LEU A 26 -3.84 -3.37 -12.64
C LEU A 26 -5.25 -3.48 -12.07
N SER A 27 -5.39 -4.14 -10.94
CA SER A 27 -6.61 -4.13 -10.13
C SER A 27 -6.34 -3.44 -8.80
N MET A 28 -7.03 -2.32 -8.56
CA MET A 28 -6.85 -1.48 -7.39
C MET A 28 -8.18 -0.88 -6.95
N GLY A 29 -8.57 -1.10 -5.70
CA GLY A 29 -9.80 -0.51 -5.14
C GLY A 29 -9.70 1.00 -4.93
N ILE A 30 -10.83 1.67 -4.94
CA ILE A 30 -10.91 3.09 -4.58
C ILE A 30 -10.78 3.20 -3.05
N TYR A 31 -9.59 3.60 -2.60
CA TYR A 31 -9.26 3.61 -1.18
C TYR A 31 -8.35 4.78 -0.82
N GLY A 32 -8.74 5.56 0.18
CA GLY A 32 -8.02 6.77 0.59
C GLY A 32 -6.56 6.50 0.97
N TRP A 33 -6.27 5.34 1.55
CA TRP A 33 -4.91 4.96 1.91
C TRP A 33 -3.99 4.84 0.67
N PHE A 34 -4.47 4.32 -0.46
CA PHE A 34 -3.68 4.31 -1.70
C PHE A 34 -3.41 5.73 -2.20
N PHE A 35 -4.39 6.62 -2.08
CA PHE A 35 -4.20 8.02 -2.41
C PHE A 35 -3.11 8.67 -1.56
N GLU A 36 -3.10 8.42 -0.25
CA GLU A 36 -2.04 8.87 0.67
C GLU A 36 -0.66 8.31 0.27
N GLN A 37 -0.58 7.01 -0.05
CA GLN A 37 0.66 6.39 -0.49
C GLN A 37 1.22 7.06 -1.75
N PHE A 38 0.38 7.34 -2.73
CA PHE A 38 0.80 8.04 -3.95
C PHE A 38 1.26 9.47 -3.69
N ILE A 39 0.67 10.19 -2.74
CA ILE A 39 1.16 11.51 -2.33
C ILE A 39 2.56 11.37 -1.72
N CYS A 40 2.75 10.40 -0.81
CA CYS A 40 4.04 10.11 -0.20
C CYS A 40 5.10 9.75 -1.24
N LYS A 41 4.75 8.94 -2.25
CA LYS A 41 5.66 8.55 -3.35
C LYS A 41 6.12 9.75 -4.18
N GLN A 42 5.27 10.75 -4.36
CA GLN A 42 5.64 12.01 -5.01
C GLN A 42 6.52 12.91 -4.12
N GLY A 43 6.71 12.58 -2.83
CA GLY A 43 7.44 13.41 -1.88
C GLY A 43 6.72 14.71 -1.51
N LEU A 44 5.41 14.77 -1.70
CA LEU A 44 4.59 15.95 -1.48
C LEU A 44 3.83 15.89 -0.15
N ALA A 45 3.42 17.05 0.37
CA ALA A 45 2.64 17.13 1.59
C ALA A 45 1.16 16.79 1.34
N TYR A 46 0.57 16.03 2.24
CA TYR A 46 -0.87 15.78 2.28
C TYR A 46 -1.63 16.96 2.89
N ALA A 47 -1.10 17.52 3.98
CA ALA A 47 -1.70 18.63 4.72
C ALA A 47 -0.65 19.67 5.11
N ASN A 48 -1.12 20.85 5.45
CA ASN A 48 -0.28 21.95 5.91
C ASN A 48 0.37 21.66 7.29
N ASN A 49 1.18 22.60 7.76
CA ASN A 49 1.90 22.49 9.03
C ASN A 49 2.80 21.23 9.11
N ASP A 50 3.53 20.96 8.02
CA ASP A 50 4.40 19.77 7.91
C ASP A 50 3.61 18.48 8.15
N ASN A 51 2.50 18.30 7.45
CA ASN A 51 1.54 17.21 7.67
C ASN A 51 1.07 17.13 9.14
N GLY A 52 0.83 18.28 9.76
CA GLY A 52 0.36 18.37 11.14
C GLY A 52 1.44 18.18 12.21
N ARG A 53 2.73 18.10 11.86
CA ARG A 53 3.83 17.89 12.83
C ARG A 53 4.26 19.17 13.53
N SER A 54 4.26 20.31 12.83
CA SER A 54 4.63 21.61 13.41
C SER A 54 3.49 22.28 14.16
N ALA A 55 2.25 22.04 13.77
CA ALA A 55 1.01 22.46 14.43
C ALA A 55 -0.13 21.58 13.90
N ALA A 56 -1.30 21.64 14.54
CA ALA A 56 -2.50 20.93 14.04
C ALA A 56 -2.79 21.34 12.59
N ALA A 57 -3.03 20.35 11.74
CA ALA A 57 -3.42 20.60 10.35
C ALA A 57 -4.79 21.30 10.29
N THR A 58 -4.90 22.32 9.46
CA THR A 58 -6.11 23.12 9.26
C THR A 58 -6.58 23.13 7.81
N ALA A 59 -5.74 22.63 6.90
CA ALA A 59 -6.02 22.54 5.47
C ALA A 59 -5.28 21.35 4.87
N VAL A 60 -5.78 20.86 3.74
CA VAL A 60 -5.04 19.93 2.88
C VAL A 60 -4.14 20.73 1.94
N ASP A 61 -3.02 20.11 1.51
CA ASP A 61 -2.09 20.72 0.55
C ASP A 61 -2.14 20.02 -0.81
N PHE A 62 -2.62 18.77 -0.86
CA PHE A 62 -2.62 17.95 -2.08
C PHE A 62 -3.49 18.52 -3.21
N ASP A 63 -4.46 19.40 -2.91
CA ASP A 63 -5.31 20.07 -3.89
C ASP A 63 -4.59 21.21 -4.61
N GLY A 64 -3.64 21.87 -3.92
CA GLY A 64 -2.87 23.01 -4.44
C GLY A 64 -1.46 22.66 -4.95
N ASN A 65 -0.85 21.57 -4.47
CA ASN A 65 0.53 21.20 -4.84
C ASN A 65 0.61 20.28 -6.08
N GLY A 66 -0.52 19.92 -6.68
CA GLY A 66 -0.59 19.10 -7.88
C GLY A 66 -0.65 17.59 -7.65
N ALA A 67 -0.48 17.12 -6.40
CA ALA A 67 -0.45 15.69 -6.08
C ALA A 67 -1.76 15.00 -6.45
N ALA A 68 -2.89 15.54 -6.02
CA ALA A 68 -4.20 14.97 -6.32
C ALA A 68 -4.47 14.87 -7.82
N LEU A 69 -4.16 15.93 -8.56
CA LEU A 69 -4.39 15.97 -10.00
C LEU A 69 -3.55 14.90 -10.72
N SER A 70 -2.28 14.74 -10.37
CA SER A 70 -1.42 13.74 -11.00
C SER A 70 -1.88 12.31 -10.70
N ILE A 71 -2.31 12.01 -9.47
CA ILE A 71 -2.84 10.70 -9.08
C ILE A 71 -4.10 10.37 -9.86
N VAL A 72 -5.09 11.26 -9.81
CA VAL A 72 -6.40 11.02 -10.45
C VAL A 72 -6.25 10.93 -11.96
N SER A 73 -5.38 11.76 -12.57
CA SER A 73 -5.13 11.69 -14.02
C SER A 73 -4.49 10.37 -14.43
N ALA A 74 -3.43 9.94 -13.76
CA ALA A 74 -2.75 8.67 -14.08
C ALA A 74 -3.69 7.46 -13.90
N TRP A 75 -4.48 7.45 -12.83
CA TRP A 75 -5.46 6.39 -12.60
C TRP A 75 -6.57 6.40 -13.64
N LYS A 76 -7.11 7.60 -13.95
CA LYS A 76 -8.13 7.77 -14.96
C LYS A 76 -7.64 7.33 -16.35
N ASP A 77 -6.41 7.62 -16.71
CA ASP A 77 -5.83 7.21 -17.99
C ASP A 77 -5.78 5.68 -18.13
N LEU A 78 -5.38 4.96 -17.06
CA LEU A 78 -5.43 3.50 -17.03
C LEU A 78 -6.87 2.95 -17.12
N TYR A 79 -7.81 3.62 -16.44
CA TYR A 79 -9.22 3.26 -16.50
C TYR A 79 -9.81 3.46 -17.90
N ASP A 80 -9.58 4.62 -18.52
CA ASP A 80 -10.10 4.95 -19.85
C ASP A 80 -9.56 4.02 -20.94
N LYS A 81 -8.35 3.51 -20.77
CA LYS A 81 -7.74 2.50 -21.66
C LYS A 81 -8.24 1.07 -21.39
N GLY A 82 -9.00 0.86 -20.31
CA GLY A 82 -9.48 -0.46 -19.90
C GLY A 82 -8.44 -1.32 -19.18
N TYR A 83 -7.32 -0.75 -18.75
CA TYR A 83 -6.24 -1.47 -18.09
C TYR A 83 -6.41 -1.59 -16.56
N ALA A 84 -7.19 -0.68 -15.95
CA ALA A 84 -7.50 -0.69 -14.53
C ALA A 84 -9.00 -0.40 -14.31
N PRO A 85 -9.87 -1.43 -14.35
CA PRO A 85 -11.30 -1.24 -14.19
C PRO A 85 -11.67 -0.80 -12.78
N ASN A 86 -12.90 -0.28 -12.62
CA ASN A 86 -13.45 0.05 -11.32
C ASN A 86 -13.91 -1.25 -10.62
N VAL A 87 -13.13 -1.73 -9.67
CA VAL A 87 -13.42 -2.92 -8.87
C VAL A 87 -14.13 -2.60 -7.54
N GLY A 88 -14.51 -1.34 -7.33
CA GLY A 88 -15.23 -0.89 -6.14
C GLY A 88 -14.35 -0.21 -5.10
N VAL A 89 -14.90 -0.06 -3.90
CA VAL A 89 -14.32 0.71 -2.80
C VAL A 89 -13.69 -0.25 -1.78
N GLY A 90 -12.54 0.13 -1.24
CA GLY A 90 -11.84 -0.58 -0.17
C GLY A 90 -10.45 -1.06 -0.57
N GLY A 91 -9.60 -1.28 0.44
CA GLY A 91 -8.21 -1.69 0.23
C GLY A 91 -8.05 -3.07 -0.39
N ASP A 92 -9.01 -3.96 -0.16
CA ASP A 92 -8.98 -5.35 -0.63
C ASP A 92 -9.77 -5.58 -1.93
N ALA A 93 -10.43 -4.53 -2.47
CA ALA A 93 -11.31 -4.70 -3.63
C ALA A 93 -10.55 -5.22 -4.87
N GLY A 94 -9.28 -4.85 -5.06
CA GLY A 94 -8.44 -5.34 -6.16
C GLY A 94 -7.86 -6.75 -5.95
N LEU A 95 -7.80 -7.24 -4.71
CA LEU A 95 -7.14 -8.50 -4.39
C LEU A 95 -7.87 -9.72 -4.95
N THR A 96 -9.19 -9.65 -5.04
CA THR A 96 -10.03 -10.75 -5.57
C THR A 96 -9.73 -11.01 -7.05
N ASP A 97 -9.64 -9.96 -7.85
CA ASP A 97 -9.37 -10.12 -9.29
C ASP A 97 -7.93 -10.57 -9.54
N PHE A 98 -6.97 -10.08 -8.75
CA PHE A 98 -5.59 -10.57 -8.81
C PHE A 98 -5.51 -12.04 -8.42
N SER A 99 -6.07 -12.45 -7.28
CA SER A 99 -6.02 -13.84 -6.81
C SER A 99 -6.74 -14.82 -7.75
N ALA A 100 -7.73 -14.33 -8.49
CA ALA A 100 -8.41 -15.08 -9.55
C ALA A 100 -7.63 -15.14 -10.89
N GLY A 101 -6.46 -14.51 -10.97
CA GLY A 101 -5.65 -14.43 -12.19
C GLY A 101 -6.22 -13.50 -13.27
N LYS A 102 -7.18 -12.64 -12.93
CA LYS A 102 -7.76 -11.69 -13.89
C LYS A 102 -6.88 -10.46 -14.09
N ALA A 103 -6.20 -10.02 -13.04
CA ALA A 103 -5.30 -8.87 -13.07
C ALA A 103 -3.84 -9.33 -12.93
N ALA A 104 -2.94 -8.70 -13.68
CA ALA A 104 -1.50 -8.98 -13.61
C ALA A 104 -0.84 -8.37 -12.37
N ILE A 105 -1.34 -7.22 -11.93
CA ILE A 105 -0.79 -6.46 -10.79
C ILE A 105 -1.94 -6.06 -9.86
N THR A 106 -1.70 -6.09 -8.56
CA THR A 106 -2.57 -5.46 -7.56
C THR A 106 -1.74 -4.69 -6.55
N LEU A 107 -2.36 -3.71 -5.90
CA LEU A 107 -1.77 -2.95 -4.79
C LEU A 107 -2.42 -3.37 -3.49
N GLY A 108 -1.62 -3.49 -2.44
CA GLY A 108 -2.11 -3.89 -1.13
C GLY A 108 -1.09 -3.69 -0.02
N SER A 109 -1.49 -4.02 1.19
CA SER A 109 -0.60 -4.08 2.35
C SER A 109 0.14 -5.41 2.37
N THR A 110 1.36 -5.42 2.93
CA THR A 110 2.08 -6.67 3.26
C THR A 110 1.26 -7.59 4.17
N ALA A 111 0.34 -7.03 4.96
CA ALA A 111 -0.61 -7.80 5.78
C ALA A 111 -1.51 -8.75 4.96
N SER A 112 -1.79 -8.42 3.71
CA SER A 112 -2.64 -9.24 2.83
C SER A 112 -1.88 -10.35 2.11
N LEU A 113 -0.54 -10.37 2.15
CA LEU A 113 0.28 -11.30 1.37
C LEU A 113 -0.06 -12.77 1.67
N LYS A 114 -0.21 -13.13 2.95
CA LYS A 114 -0.54 -14.50 3.33
C LYS A 114 -1.89 -14.96 2.77
N GLN A 115 -2.87 -14.09 2.78
CA GLN A 115 -4.18 -14.36 2.21
C GLN A 115 -4.10 -14.52 0.69
N ILE A 116 -3.41 -13.61 -0.01
CA ILE A 116 -3.21 -13.70 -1.45
C ILE A 116 -2.59 -15.04 -1.83
N LEU A 117 -1.53 -15.47 -1.13
CA LEU A 117 -0.89 -16.77 -1.37
C LEU A 117 -1.85 -17.95 -1.16
N ASN A 118 -2.69 -17.88 -0.14
CA ASN A 118 -3.70 -18.91 0.12
C ASN A 118 -4.78 -18.92 -0.96
N ASP A 119 -5.25 -17.76 -1.39
CA ASP A 119 -6.33 -17.63 -2.39
C ASP A 119 -5.85 -18.05 -3.78
N VAL A 120 -4.62 -17.70 -4.15
CA VAL A 120 -3.96 -18.16 -5.39
C VAL A 120 -3.72 -19.67 -5.37
N ASN A 121 -3.45 -20.25 -4.21
CA ASN A 121 -3.30 -21.69 -3.97
C ASN A 121 -2.42 -22.40 -5.00
N GLY A 122 -1.32 -21.76 -5.41
CA GLY A 122 -0.36 -22.32 -6.36
C GLY A 122 -0.82 -22.31 -7.83
N SER A 123 -1.91 -21.65 -8.17
CA SER A 123 -2.39 -21.54 -9.56
C SER A 123 -1.41 -20.75 -10.43
N PHE A 124 -0.68 -19.81 -9.84
CA PHE A 124 0.42 -19.08 -10.46
C PHE A 124 1.43 -18.62 -9.41
N GLU A 125 2.60 -18.15 -9.85
CA GLU A 125 3.64 -17.63 -8.98
C GLU A 125 3.36 -16.16 -8.63
N VAL A 126 3.36 -15.84 -7.34
CA VAL A 126 3.14 -14.47 -6.81
C VAL A 126 4.48 -13.81 -6.54
N GLY A 127 4.75 -12.71 -7.20
CA GLY A 127 5.88 -11.82 -6.91
C GLY A 127 5.45 -10.62 -6.08
N THR A 128 6.40 -10.01 -5.38
CA THR A 128 6.20 -8.76 -4.63
C THR A 128 7.18 -7.69 -5.07
N ALA A 129 6.76 -6.44 -5.01
CA ALA A 129 7.60 -5.28 -5.31
C ALA A 129 7.23 -4.09 -4.41
N TYR A 130 8.04 -3.04 -4.44
CA TYR A 130 7.71 -1.80 -3.74
C TYR A 130 6.48 -1.14 -4.36
N PHE A 131 5.74 -0.41 -3.52
CA PHE A 131 4.60 0.38 -3.95
C PHE A 131 5.05 1.39 -5.03
N PRO A 132 4.34 1.47 -6.18
CA PRO A 132 4.76 2.31 -7.29
C PRO A 132 4.53 3.81 -7.01
N GLY A 133 5.31 4.66 -7.67
CA GLY A 133 5.03 6.09 -7.79
C GLY A 133 3.97 6.37 -8.85
N ILE A 134 3.72 7.64 -9.14
CA ILE A 134 2.96 8.07 -10.31
C ILE A 134 3.88 8.08 -11.53
N LYS A 135 5.09 8.61 -11.36
CA LYS A 135 6.13 8.69 -12.40
C LYS A 135 7.40 7.96 -11.96
N ASP A 136 8.18 7.51 -12.89
CA ASP A 136 9.47 6.88 -12.62
C ASP A 136 10.48 7.82 -11.92
N THR A 137 10.23 9.14 -11.98
CA THR A 137 11.02 10.16 -11.29
C THR A 137 10.63 10.39 -9.84
N ASP A 138 9.55 9.80 -9.36
CA ASP A 138 9.10 9.95 -7.97
C ASP A 138 10.09 9.26 -7.01
N GLN A 139 10.59 10.01 -6.03
CA GLN A 139 11.62 9.56 -5.09
C GLN A 139 11.13 9.47 -3.64
N GLY A 140 9.85 9.67 -3.40
CA GLY A 140 9.26 9.58 -2.07
C GLY A 140 9.13 8.14 -1.58
N GLY A 141 8.89 8.01 -0.28
CA GLY A 141 8.61 6.74 0.37
C GLY A 141 7.12 6.39 0.39
N VAL A 142 6.75 5.56 1.34
CA VAL A 142 5.36 5.23 1.67
C VAL A 142 5.07 5.68 3.10
N SER A 143 3.82 6.00 3.40
CA SER A 143 3.43 6.20 4.80
C SER A 143 3.42 4.84 5.51
N ILE A 144 3.80 4.87 6.78
CA ILE A 144 3.80 3.65 7.59
C ILE A 144 2.37 3.12 7.78
N GLY A 145 2.19 1.84 7.57
CA GLY A 145 1.05 1.08 8.09
C GLY A 145 1.48 0.32 9.33
N GLY A 146 0.55 -0.12 10.14
CA GLY A 146 0.84 -0.88 11.34
C GLY A 146 0.41 -0.17 12.61
N ALA A 147 0.94 -0.60 13.77
CA ALA A 147 0.52 -0.12 15.07
C ALA A 147 1.70 0.18 15.98
N SER A 148 1.47 1.05 16.95
CA SER A 148 2.41 1.33 18.04
C SER A 148 1.90 0.71 19.33
N LEU A 149 2.82 0.26 20.18
CA LEU A 149 2.51 -0.18 21.55
C LEU A 149 2.54 1.04 22.48
N TRP A 150 1.51 1.17 23.31
CA TRP A 150 1.37 2.27 24.26
C TRP A 150 1.24 1.72 25.66
N ALA A 151 2.11 2.15 26.57
CA ALA A 151 1.98 1.87 27.98
C ALA A 151 1.10 2.95 28.63
N ILE A 152 0.07 2.51 29.38
CA ILE A 152 -0.79 3.44 30.12
C ILE A 152 -0.03 3.97 31.33
N GLN A 153 -0.01 5.28 31.49
CA GLN A 153 0.55 5.95 32.66
C GLN A 153 -0.28 5.68 33.93
N ASN A 154 0.27 5.96 35.11
CA ASN A 154 -0.37 5.80 36.42
C ASN A 154 -0.64 4.34 36.86
N GLN A 155 0.29 3.46 36.53
CA GLN A 155 0.33 2.14 37.12
C GLN A 155 1.30 2.11 38.30
N ASP A 156 1.11 1.17 39.24
CA ASP A 156 2.13 0.87 40.23
C ASP A 156 3.40 0.29 39.57
N ASP A 157 4.54 0.39 40.28
CA ASP A 157 5.84 0.00 39.73
C ASP A 157 5.89 -1.45 39.27
N VAL A 158 5.17 -2.36 39.93
CA VAL A 158 5.14 -3.78 39.57
C VAL A 158 4.44 -3.99 38.24
N LYS A 159 3.30 -3.32 38.05
CA LYS A 159 2.57 -3.36 36.78
C LYS A 159 3.34 -2.68 35.64
N ALA A 160 3.98 -1.54 35.93
CA ALA A 160 4.81 -0.85 34.97
C ALA A 160 5.97 -1.74 34.48
N GLN A 161 6.67 -2.41 35.38
CA GLN A 161 7.74 -3.36 35.03
C GLN A 161 7.21 -4.56 34.24
N ALA A 162 6.08 -5.12 34.63
CA ALA A 162 5.45 -6.23 33.92
C ALA A 162 5.03 -5.81 32.49
N THR A 163 4.43 -4.63 32.36
CA THR A 163 4.06 -4.05 31.06
C THR A 163 5.29 -3.88 30.17
N TRP A 164 6.40 -3.36 30.72
CA TRP A 164 7.64 -3.19 29.97
C TRP A 164 8.22 -4.53 29.49
N LYS A 165 8.27 -5.54 30.36
CA LYS A 165 8.70 -6.89 29.97
C LYS A 165 7.85 -7.50 28.87
N PHE A 166 6.55 -7.25 28.89
CA PHE A 166 5.66 -7.69 27.81
C PHE A 166 5.95 -6.96 26.50
N VAL A 167 6.19 -5.65 26.53
CA VAL A 167 6.62 -4.89 25.34
C VAL A 167 7.95 -5.43 24.80
N GLU A 168 8.96 -5.65 25.66
CA GLU A 168 10.24 -6.22 25.25
C GLU A 168 10.09 -7.60 24.60
N TYR A 169 9.20 -8.44 25.11
CA TYR A 169 8.90 -9.73 24.51
C TYR A 169 8.25 -9.57 23.12
N LEU A 170 7.26 -8.71 22.97
CA LEU A 170 6.58 -8.49 21.69
C LEU A 170 7.51 -7.93 20.61
N VAL A 171 8.46 -7.05 20.96
CA VAL A 171 9.42 -6.47 20.00
C VAL A 171 10.71 -7.28 19.87
N SER A 172 10.83 -8.41 20.55
CA SER A 172 12.01 -9.28 20.41
C SER A 172 12.13 -9.82 19.00
N ALA A 173 13.36 -10.09 18.55
CA ALA A 173 13.61 -10.63 17.23
C ALA A 173 12.86 -11.95 16.98
N GLU A 174 12.76 -12.81 18.01
CA GLU A 174 12.04 -14.08 17.93
C GLU A 174 10.54 -13.88 17.72
N SER A 175 9.89 -13.00 18.52
CA SER A 175 8.47 -12.69 18.38
C SER A 175 8.15 -12.03 17.04
N GLN A 176 9.01 -11.12 16.59
CA GLN A 176 8.84 -10.45 15.30
C GLN A 176 9.02 -11.41 14.12
N ALA A 177 10.02 -12.30 14.18
CA ALA A 177 10.21 -13.33 13.16
C ALA A 177 9.02 -14.31 13.11
N TYR A 178 8.53 -14.74 14.27
CA TYR A 178 7.33 -15.57 14.35
C TYR A 178 6.11 -14.86 13.72
N TRP A 179 5.87 -13.60 14.10
CA TRP A 179 4.78 -12.79 13.56
C TRP A 179 4.86 -12.65 12.03
N ALA A 180 6.03 -12.24 11.53
CA ALA A 180 6.25 -12.06 10.10
C ALA A 180 6.03 -13.36 9.30
N THR A 181 6.54 -14.49 9.80
CA THR A 181 6.37 -15.78 9.12
C THR A 181 4.94 -16.31 9.14
N GLN A 182 4.15 -16.00 10.18
CA GLN A 182 2.77 -16.44 10.29
C GLN A 182 1.79 -15.56 9.50
N THR A 183 2.08 -14.27 9.38
CA THR A 183 1.14 -13.29 8.80
C THR A 183 1.58 -12.71 7.47
N GLY A 184 2.88 -12.74 7.15
CA GLY A 184 3.48 -11.96 6.07
C GLY A 184 3.70 -10.48 6.41
N TYR A 185 3.35 -10.07 7.62
CA TYR A 185 3.50 -8.71 8.12
C TYR A 185 4.92 -8.49 8.66
N PHE A 186 5.60 -7.42 8.26
CA PHE A 186 6.95 -7.08 8.72
C PHE A 186 7.09 -5.58 8.98
#